data_294e11ab7bb8aaa4ab052769f0d65929
#
_entry.id   294e11ab7bb8aaa4ab052769f0d65929
#
_cell.length_a   1.000
_cell.length_b   1.000
_cell.length_c   1.000
_cell.angle_alpha   90.00
_cell.angle_beta   90.00
_cell.angle_gamma   90.00
#
_symmetry.space_group_name_H-M   'P 1'
#
loop_
_entity.id
_entity.type
_entity.pdbx_description
1 polymer ?
#
loop_
_entity_poly.entity_id
_entity_poly.type
_entity_poly.pdbx_seq_one_letter_code
_entity_poly.pdbx_strand_id
1 'polypeptide(L)'
;MRYVFGLLACAALLSASGELSGRRAPGFSLPDLHGQQHDLQDYRGKVVLIDIIQTTCPHCQQLADVLGKVEAKYGDKVAVLSITIPPDNQNAVAHFVAGHSIAYPVLFDCGQVSASYLKATPQNPKVNVPHVFLIDGQGTIRNDFGYEFNTRNIFEGDGLNLEIDRLLAGKSKK
;
A
#
# COMPACT_ATOMS: atom_id res chain seq x y z
N MET A 1 47.63 29.58 -10.02
CA MET A 1 46.94 28.40 -9.48
C MET A 1 45.47 28.76 -9.31
N ARG A 2 44.61 28.26 -10.23
CA ARG A 2 43.16 28.54 -10.21
C ARG A 2 42.47 27.25 -9.79
N TYR A 3 41.89 27.25 -8.59
CA TYR A 3 41.08 26.14 -8.09
C TYR A 3 39.66 26.25 -8.67
N VAL A 4 39.31 25.31 -9.54
CA VAL A 4 37.94 25.14 -10.04
C VAL A 4 37.18 24.26 -9.01
N PHE A 5 36.32 24.87 -8.21
CA PHE A 5 35.35 24.16 -7.35
C PHE A 5 34.23 23.61 -8.22
N GLY A 6 34.27 22.33 -8.49
CA GLY A 6 33.12 21.62 -9.11
C GLY A 6 31.96 21.48 -8.12
N LEU A 7 30.87 22.21 -8.34
CA LEU A 7 29.59 21.96 -7.68
C LEU A 7 29.01 20.63 -8.19
N LEU A 8 29.07 19.60 -7.36
CA LEU A 8 28.24 18.42 -7.55
C LEU A 8 26.79 18.81 -7.21
N ALA A 9 25.99 19.04 -8.24
CA ALA A 9 24.54 19.16 -8.08
C ALA A 9 23.97 17.75 -7.77
N CYS A 10 23.69 17.50 -6.49
CA CYS A 10 22.94 16.33 -6.06
C CYS A 10 21.49 16.53 -6.51
N ALA A 11 21.11 15.95 -7.65
CA ALA A 11 19.72 15.91 -8.09
C ALA A 11 18.95 15.01 -7.11
N ALA A 12 18.29 15.62 -6.14
CA ALA A 12 17.29 14.95 -5.32
C ALA A 12 16.14 14.56 -6.26
N LEU A 13 16.06 13.26 -6.56
CA LEU A 13 14.87 12.69 -7.20
C LEU A 13 13.73 12.90 -6.23
N LEU A 14 12.89 13.89 -6.51
CA LEU A 14 11.59 14.08 -5.86
C LEU A 14 10.71 12.90 -6.31
N SER A 15 10.81 11.80 -5.58
CA SER A 15 9.75 10.79 -5.61
C SER A 15 8.49 11.49 -5.11
N ALA A 16 7.39 11.37 -5.85
CA ALA A 16 6.08 11.82 -5.40
C ALA A 16 5.65 10.93 -4.21
N SER A 17 6.16 11.28 -3.04
CA SER A 17 5.85 10.59 -1.79
C SER A 17 4.72 11.36 -1.11
N GLY A 18 3.64 10.66 -0.73
CA GLY A 18 2.51 11.25 -0.03
C GLY A 18 2.86 11.68 1.40
N GLU A 19 1.86 12.22 2.09
CA GLU A 19 2.03 12.92 3.39
C GLU A 19 2.57 12.02 4.52
N LEU A 20 2.29 10.72 4.48
CA LEU A 20 2.76 9.77 5.50
C LEU A 20 4.14 9.18 5.20
N SER A 21 4.74 9.47 4.05
CA SER A 21 6.06 8.93 3.70
C SER A 21 7.13 9.39 4.67
N GLY A 22 8.02 8.45 5.05
CA GLY A 22 9.06 8.65 6.05
C GLY A 22 8.62 8.46 7.51
N ARG A 23 7.32 8.28 7.77
CA ARG A 23 6.79 8.05 9.13
C ARG A 23 6.67 6.56 9.44
N ARG A 24 6.67 6.23 10.72
CA ARG A 24 6.32 4.90 11.19
C ARG A 24 4.87 4.61 10.82
N ALA A 25 4.61 3.45 10.23
CA ALA A 25 3.26 3.00 9.92
C ALA A 25 2.42 2.84 11.20
N PRO A 26 1.21 3.44 11.25
CA PRO A 26 0.28 3.18 12.33
C PRO A 26 -0.03 1.68 12.43
N GLY A 27 0.00 1.13 13.65
CA GLY A 27 -0.35 -0.27 13.88
C GLY A 27 -1.85 -0.51 13.73
N PHE A 28 -2.21 -1.72 13.32
CA PHE A 28 -3.58 -2.23 13.34
C PHE A 28 -3.56 -3.73 13.58
N SER A 29 -4.69 -4.26 14.04
CA SER A 29 -5.01 -5.69 14.04
C SER A 29 -6.43 -5.85 13.53
N LEU A 30 -6.61 -6.46 12.37
CA LEU A 30 -7.89 -6.54 11.65
C LEU A 30 -8.20 -7.98 11.24
N PRO A 31 -9.48 -8.40 11.28
CA PRO A 31 -9.90 -9.72 10.82
C PRO A 31 -10.00 -9.78 9.29
N ASP A 32 -9.75 -10.96 8.73
CA ASP A 32 -10.09 -11.32 7.35
C ASP A 32 -11.49 -11.97 7.24
N LEU A 33 -11.84 -12.47 6.04
CA LEU A 33 -13.09 -13.20 5.77
C LEU A 33 -13.29 -14.44 6.63
N HIS A 34 -12.22 -15.04 7.14
CA HIS A 34 -12.22 -16.25 7.95
C HIS A 34 -12.17 -15.96 9.44
N GLY A 35 -12.12 -14.67 9.83
CA GLY A 35 -11.98 -14.23 11.21
C GLY A 35 -10.54 -14.33 11.74
N GLN A 36 -9.56 -14.64 10.89
CA GLN A 36 -8.16 -14.63 11.26
C GLN A 36 -7.71 -13.18 11.44
N GLN A 37 -7.06 -12.91 12.59
CA GLN A 37 -6.50 -11.58 12.86
C GLN A 37 -5.15 -11.41 12.18
N HIS A 38 -4.96 -10.25 11.55
CA HIS A 38 -3.73 -9.83 10.91
C HIS A 38 -3.22 -8.57 11.59
N ASP A 39 -2.16 -8.70 12.38
CA ASP A 39 -1.47 -7.58 12.99
C ASP A 39 -0.33 -7.11 12.06
N LEU A 40 -0.21 -5.79 11.86
CA LEU A 40 0.86 -5.25 11.02
C LEU A 40 2.26 -5.64 11.52
N GLN A 41 2.42 -5.89 12.84
CA GLN A 41 3.71 -6.30 13.41
C GLN A 41 4.14 -7.71 12.97
N ASP A 42 3.19 -8.59 12.62
CA ASP A 42 3.49 -9.96 12.16
C ASP A 42 4.22 -9.98 10.81
N TYR A 43 4.16 -8.87 10.07
CA TYR A 43 4.80 -8.71 8.77
C TYR A 43 6.18 -8.02 8.85
N ARG A 44 6.74 -7.86 10.06
CA ARG A 44 8.09 -7.29 10.24
C ARG A 44 9.13 -8.11 9.47
N GLY A 45 10.09 -7.40 8.87
CA GLY A 45 11.10 -8.02 8.01
C GLY A 45 10.68 -8.15 6.54
N LYS A 46 9.40 -8.08 6.19
CA LYS A 46 8.91 -8.04 4.79
C LYS A 46 8.71 -6.59 4.32
N VAL A 47 8.61 -6.37 3.03
CA VAL A 47 7.92 -5.19 2.50
C VAL A 47 6.43 -5.46 2.65
N VAL A 48 5.68 -4.51 3.19
CA VAL A 48 4.22 -4.62 3.29
C VAL A 48 3.59 -3.62 2.32
N LEU A 49 2.70 -4.13 1.48
CA LEU A 49 1.84 -3.34 0.63
C LEU A 49 0.46 -3.33 1.25
N ILE A 50 0.01 -2.17 1.67
CA ILE A 50 -1.38 -1.95 2.11
C ILE A 50 -2.13 -1.28 0.96
N ASP A 51 -3.29 -1.84 0.61
CA ASP A 51 -4.24 -1.28 -0.34
C ASP A 51 -5.56 -1.02 0.37
N ILE A 52 -6.01 0.24 0.43
CA ILE A 52 -7.30 0.61 1.02
C ILE A 52 -8.32 0.76 -0.10
N ILE A 53 -9.40 -0.02 -0.01
CA ILE A 53 -10.35 -0.21 -1.11
C ILE A 53 -11.82 -0.13 -0.67
N GLN A 54 -12.68 0.00 -1.71
CA GLN A 54 -14.09 -0.41 -1.68
C GLN A 54 -14.34 -1.39 -2.83
N THR A 55 -15.09 -2.46 -2.57
CA THR A 55 -15.32 -3.55 -3.54
C THR A 55 -16.06 -3.08 -4.79
N THR A 56 -16.86 -2.02 -4.69
CA THR A 56 -17.62 -1.44 -5.80
C THR A 56 -16.83 -0.40 -6.62
N CYS A 57 -15.61 -0.05 -6.20
CA CYS A 57 -14.77 0.91 -6.91
C CYS A 57 -14.10 0.27 -8.12
N PRO A 58 -14.33 0.76 -9.37
CA PRO A 58 -13.76 0.14 -10.57
C PRO A 58 -12.23 0.11 -10.60
N HIS A 59 -11.57 1.18 -10.10
CA HIS A 59 -10.11 1.23 -10.04
C HIS A 59 -9.54 0.30 -8.96
N CYS A 60 -10.29 0.04 -7.88
CA CYS A 60 -9.92 -0.95 -6.88
C CYS A 60 -9.98 -2.37 -7.46
N GLN A 61 -11.00 -2.66 -8.29
CA GLN A 61 -11.13 -3.94 -9.00
C GLN A 61 -9.97 -4.17 -9.97
N GLN A 62 -9.58 -3.17 -10.74
CA GLN A 62 -8.42 -3.25 -11.63
C GLN A 62 -7.11 -3.45 -10.85
N LEU A 63 -6.95 -2.76 -9.72
CA LEU A 63 -5.76 -2.91 -8.87
C LEU A 63 -5.67 -4.31 -8.26
N ALA A 64 -6.79 -4.96 -7.92
CA ALA A 64 -6.78 -6.31 -7.37
C ALA A 64 -6.06 -7.31 -8.29
N ASP A 65 -6.25 -7.19 -9.61
CA ASP A 65 -5.58 -8.03 -10.61
C ASP A 65 -4.05 -7.73 -10.68
N VAL A 66 -3.66 -6.48 -10.46
CA VAL A 66 -2.25 -6.08 -10.37
C VAL A 66 -1.62 -6.65 -9.11
N LEU A 67 -2.32 -6.58 -7.98
CA LEU A 67 -1.84 -7.07 -6.69
C LEU A 67 -1.68 -8.60 -6.67
N GLY A 68 -2.55 -9.33 -7.35
CA GLY A 68 -2.38 -10.78 -7.54
C GLY A 68 -1.07 -11.13 -8.27
N LYS A 69 -0.68 -10.32 -9.28
CA LYS A 69 0.62 -10.48 -9.97
C LYS A 69 1.80 -10.10 -9.08
N VAL A 70 1.65 -9.07 -8.24
CA VAL A 70 2.67 -8.67 -7.25
C VAL A 70 2.89 -9.79 -6.25
N GLU A 71 1.84 -10.33 -5.68
CA GLU A 71 1.90 -11.45 -4.73
C GLU A 71 2.60 -12.66 -5.35
N ALA A 72 2.20 -13.07 -6.55
CA ALA A 72 2.82 -14.18 -7.27
C ALA A 72 4.30 -13.95 -7.61
N LYS A 73 4.67 -12.69 -7.96
CA LYS A 73 6.06 -12.35 -8.33
C LYS A 73 7.01 -12.33 -7.14
N TYR A 74 6.59 -11.77 -6.02
CA TYR A 74 7.48 -11.49 -4.89
C TYR A 74 7.39 -12.51 -3.76
N GLY A 75 6.30 -13.27 -3.67
CA GLY A 75 6.09 -14.30 -2.66
C GLY A 75 6.36 -13.77 -1.25
N ASP A 76 7.13 -14.54 -0.48
CA ASP A 76 7.41 -14.22 0.93
C ASP A 76 8.17 -12.90 1.20
N LYS A 77 8.70 -12.25 0.16
CA LYS A 77 9.43 -10.99 0.31
C LYS A 77 8.50 -9.79 0.51
N VAL A 78 7.27 -9.89 -0.01
CA VAL A 78 6.25 -8.84 0.03
C VAL A 78 4.95 -9.42 0.61
N ALA A 79 4.40 -8.79 1.60
CA ALA A 79 3.06 -9.09 2.09
C ALA A 79 2.07 -8.09 1.47
N VAL A 80 1.06 -8.59 0.78
CA VAL A 80 -0.05 -7.79 0.24
C VAL A 80 -1.22 -7.89 1.19
N LEU A 81 -1.77 -6.76 1.63
CA LEU A 81 -2.93 -6.65 2.51
C LEU A 81 -3.91 -5.65 1.90
N SER A 82 -5.03 -6.11 1.37
CA SER A 82 -6.14 -5.21 1.02
C SER A 82 -7.01 -4.98 2.24
N ILE A 83 -7.41 -3.73 2.48
CA ILE A 83 -8.25 -3.33 3.61
C ILE A 83 -9.50 -2.67 3.08
N THR A 84 -10.64 -3.34 3.27
CA THR A 84 -11.94 -2.79 2.86
C THR A 84 -12.48 -1.86 3.92
N ILE A 85 -13.11 -0.78 3.47
CA ILE A 85 -13.73 0.23 4.33
C ILE A 85 -15.26 0.22 4.15
N PRO A 86 -16.03 0.71 5.14
CA PRO A 86 -17.48 0.86 4.98
C PRO A 86 -17.88 1.61 3.70
N PRO A 87 -18.98 1.22 3.03
CA PRO A 87 -20.03 0.30 3.51
C PRO A 87 -19.83 -1.19 3.15
N ASP A 88 -18.63 -1.60 2.73
CA ASP A 88 -18.38 -3.00 2.38
C ASP A 88 -18.72 -3.95 3.55
N ASN A 89 -19.37 -5.05 3.21
CA ASN A 89 -19.74 -6.09 4.16
C ASN A 89 -19.16 -7.44 3.73
N GLN A 90 -19.33 -8.45 4.57
CA GLN A 90 -18.77 -9.78 4.38
C GLN A 90 -19.16 -10.41 3.03
N ASN A 91 -20.42 -10.24 2.59
CA ASN A 91 -20.89 -10.79 1.32
C ASN A 91 -20.25 -10.04 0.12
N ALA A 92 -20.19 -8.72 0.16
CA ALA A 92 -19.55 -7.92 -0.89
C ALA A 92 -18.06 -8.29 -1.05
N VAL A 93 -17.35 -8.43 0.07
CA VAL A 93 -15.95 -8.83 0.08
C VAL A 93 -15.77 -10.28 -0.41
N ALA A 94 -16.63 -11.21 -0.01
CA ALA A 94 -16.57 -12.60 -0.50
C ALA A 94 -16.75 -12.67 -2.02
N HIS A 95 -17.71 -11.92 -2.58
CA HIS A 95 -17.90 -11.84 -4.03
C HIS A 95 -16.70 -11.20 -4.74
N PHE A 96 -16.12 -10.16 -4.17
CA PHE A 96 -14.94 -9.49 -4.71
C PHE A 96 -13.74 -10.45 -4.73
N VAL A 97 -13.45 -11.13 -3.63
CA VAL A 97 -12.36 -12.11 -3.52
C VAL A 97 -12.52 -13.24 -4.55
N ALA A 98 -13.72 -13.80 -4.67
CA ALA A 98 -14.00 -14.86 -5.63
C ALA A 98 -13.91 -14.36 -7.09
N GLY A 99 -14.45 -13.18 -7.37
CA GLY A 99 -14.48 -12.58 -8.72
C GLY A 99 -13.10 -12.26 -9.29
N HIS A 100 -12.15 -11.86 -8.43
CA HIS A 100 -10.78 -11.52 -8.80
C HIS A 100 -9.76 -12.62 -8.46
N SER A 101 -10.21 -13.79 -7.97
CA SER A 101 -9.33 -14.90 -7.56
C SER A 101 -8.22 -14.47 -6.60
N ILE A 102 -8.57 -13.63 -5.61
CA ILE A 102 -7.62 -13.04 -4.66
C ILE A 102 -7.13 -14.12 -3.69
N ALA A 103 -5.80 -14.28 -3.59
CA ALA A 103 -5.14 -15.23 -2.69
C ALA A 103 -4.52 -14.57 -1.45
N TYR A 104 -4.33 -13.25 -1.46
CA TYR A 104 -3.81 -12.48 -0.34
C TYR A 104 -4.93 -12.05 0.63
N PRO A 105 -4.61 -11.70 1.90
CA PRO A 105 -5.60 -11.30 2.89
C PRO A 105 -6.39 -10.04 2.50
N VAL A 106 -7.70 -10.10 2.63
CA VAL A 106 -8.61 -8.95 2.51
C VAL A 106 -9.26 -8.72 3.88
N LEU A 107 -8.94 -7.60 4.50
CA LEU A 107 -9.23 -7.28 5.89
C LEU A 107 -10.39 -6.29 6.00
N PHE A 108 -11.08 -6.31 7.13
CA PHE A 108 -12.20 -5.41 7.42
C PHE A 108 -11.77 -4.26 8.33
N ASP A 109 -11.79 -3.03 7.83
CA ASP A 109 -11.58 -1.84 8.67
C ASP A 109 -12.89 -1.43 9.37
N CYS A 110 -12.82 -1.27 10.68
CA CYS A 110 -13.90 -0.68 11.47
C CYS A 110 -13.70 0.83 11.72
N GLY A 111 -12.89 1.50 10.89
CA GLY A 111 -12.57 2.93 10.97
C GLY A 111 -11.19 3.25 11.52
N GLN A 112 -10.45 2.26 12.03
CA GLN A 112 -9.12 2.45 12.58
C GLN A 112 -8.10 2.86 11.49
N VAL A 113 -8.08 2.12 10.38
CA VAL A 113 -7.14 2.37 9.28
C VAL A 113 -7.56 3.60 8.49
N SER A 114 -8.85 3.77 8.20
CA SER A 114 -9.36 4.98 7.56
C SER A 114 -8.98 6.24 8.34
N ALA A 115 -9.05 6.22 9.67
CA ALA A 115 -8.69 7.36 10.49
C ALA A 115 -7.17 7.59 10.53
N SER A 116 -6.37 6.53 10.76
CA SER A 116 -4.93 6.66 11.01
C SER A 116 -4.11 6.86 9.72
N TYR A 117 -4.55 6.30 8.59
CA TYR A 117 -3.86 6.38 7.31
C TYR A 117 -4.43 7.45 6.37
N LEU A 118 -5.77 7.60 6.34
CA LEU A 118 -6.45 8.52 5.41
C LEU A 118 -7.09 9.72 6.11
N LYS A 119 -6.88 9.87 7.43
CA LYS A 119 -7.39 10.98 8.24
C LYS A 119 -8.91 11.14 8.19
N ALA A 120 -9.63 10.04 7.98
CA ALA A 120 -11.09 10.07 8.09
C ALA A 120 -11.52 10.48 9.50
N THR A 121 -12.55 11.31 9.57
CA THR A 121 -13.15 11.75 10.83
C THR A 121 -14.66 11.60 10.75
N PRO A 122 -15.41 11.57 11.88
CA PRO A 122 -16.87 11.57 11.85
C PRO A 122 -17.47 12.73 11.08
N GLN A 123 -16.79 13.88 11.04
CA GLN A 123 -17.21 15.08 10.31
C GLN A 123 -16.83 15.02 8.83
N ASN A 124 -15.76 14.29 8.49
CA ASN A 124 -15.32 14.07 7.13
C ASN A 124 -14.95 12.59 6.91
N PRO A 125 -15.96 11.70 6.78
CA PRO A 125 -15.72 10.26 6.65
C PRO A 125 -15.30 9.83 5.26
N LYS A 126 -15.37 10.72 4.25
CA LYS A 126 -15.03 10.38 2.87
C LYS A 126 -13.53 10.26 2.70
N VAL A 127 -13.11 9.18 2.09
CA VAL A 127 -11.73 8.91 1.69
C VAL A 127 -11.67 8.56 0.22
N ASN A 128 -10.53 8.87 -0.41
CA ASN A 128 -10.28 8.50 -1.81
C ASN A 128 -9.67 7.11 -1.86
N VAL A 129 -10.27 6.22 -2.66
CA VAL A 129 -9.80 4.86 -2.91
C VAL A 129 -9.70 4.60 -4.42
N PRO A 130 -8.78 3.73 -4.88
CA PRO A 130 -7.80 3.00 -4.09
C PRO A 130 -6.68 3.89 -3.55
N HIS A 131 -6.07 3.47 -2.44
CA HIS A 131 -4.93 4.15 -1.85
C HIS A 131 -3.88 3.12 -1.40
N VAL A 132 -2.65 3.25 -1.88
CA VAL A 132 -1.58 2.28 -1.65
C VAL A 132 -0.50 2.86 -0.77
N PHE A 133 -0.11 2.11 0.26
CA PHE A 133 1.06 2.39 1.10
C PHE A 133 2.09 1.27 0.95
N LEU A 134 3.35 1.64 0.73
CA LEU A 134 4.48 0.73 0.78
C LEU A 134 5.27 0.95 2.07
N ILE A 135 5.40 -0.10 2.86
CA ILE A 135 6.04 -0.09 4.18
C ILE A 135 7.28 -1.00 4.12
N ASP A 136 8.40 -0.53 4.60
CA ASP A 136 9.61 -1.33 4.65
C ASP A 136 9.61 -2.35 5.81
N GLY A 137 10.59 -3.25 5.83
CA GLY A 137 10.71 -4.27 6.88
C GLY A 137 10.94 -3.73 8.29
N GLN A 138 11.26 -2.44 8.44
CA GLN A 138 11.37 -1.73 9.71
C GLN A 138 10.04 -1.09 10.14
N GLY A 139 9.01 -1.14 9.26
CA GLY A 139 7.68 -0.58 9.50
C GLY A 139 7.59 0.92 9.27
N THR A 140 8.44 1.45 8.39
CA THR A 140 8.38 2.84 7.94
C THR A 140 7.65 2.90 6.61
N ILE A 141 6.67 3.77 6.48
CA ILE A 141 6.02 4.08 5.20
C ILE A 141 7.05 4.74 4.29
N ARG A 142 7.32 4.13 3.16
CA ARG A 142 8.26 4.66 2.16
C ARG A 142 7.54 5.38 1.04
N ASN A 143 6.38 4.90 0.68
CA ASN A 143 5.54 5.49 -0.35
C ASN A 143 4.08 5.50 0.12
N ASP A 144 3.36 6.53 -0.33
CA ASP A 144 1.98 6.83 -0.01
C ASP A 144 1.35 7.39 -1.30
N PHE A 145 0.49 6.61 -1.96
CA PHE A 145 -0.05 6.91 -3.28
C PHE A 145 -1.58 6.86 -3.27
N GLY A 146 -2.22 8.02 -3.48
CA GLY A 146 -3.61 8.07 -3.91
C GLY A 146 -3.73 7.86 -5.43
N TYR A 147 -4.89 7.39 -5.89
CA TYR A 147 -5.17 7.26 -7.33
C TYR A 147 -5.41 8.64 -7.95
N GLU A 148 -4.44 9.12 -8.73
CA GLU A 148 -4.47 10.39 -9.43
C GLU A 148 -3.86 10.24 -10.84
N PHE A 149 -4.00 11.24 -11.68
CA PHE A 149 -3.47 11.20 -13.05
C PHE A 149 -1.96 10.91 -13.11
N ASN A 150 -1.18 11.50 -12.23
CA ASN A 150 0.28 11.34 -12.17
C ASN A 150 0.74 10.05 -11.47
N THR A 151 -0.16 9.38 -10.74
CA THR A 151 0.14 8.10 -10.06
C THR A 151 -0.45 6.88 -10.77
N ARG A 152 -1.13 7.04 -11.90
CA ARG A 152 -1.79 5.94 -12.63
C ARG A 152 -0.88 4.73 -12.86
N ASN A 153 0.39 4.96 -13.20
CA ASN A 153 1.34 3.88 -13.44
C ASN A 153 1.59 2.99 -12.20
N ILE A 154 1.33 3.51 -10.99
CA ILE A 154 1.39 2.71 -9.75
C ILE A 154 0.23 1.70 -9.72
N PHE A 155 -0.96 2.10 -10.17
CA PHE A 155 -2.19 1.33 -10.04
C PHE A 155 -2.50 0.45 -11.27
N GLU A 156 -2.04 0.85 -12.44
CA GLU A 156 -2.42 0.24 -13.73
C GLU A 156 -1.23 -0.42 -14.45
N GLY A 157 0.02 -0.21 -13.99
CA GLY A 157 1.21 -0.63 -14.71
C GLY A 157 2.34 -1.15 -13.84
N ASP A 158 3.56 -0.97 -14.33
CA ASP A 158 4.77 -1.48 -13.69
C ASP A 158 5.31 -0.60 -12.56
N GLY A 159 4.73 0.57 -12.32
CA GLY A 159 5.21 1.53 -11.32
C GLY A 159 5.30 0.93 -9.93
N LEU A 160 4.30 0.15 -9.54
CA LEU A 160 4.30 -0.55 -8.25
C LEU A 160 5.46 -1.53 -8.11
N ASN A 161 5.73 -2.32 -9.16
CA ASN A 161 6.88 -3.23 -9.18
C ASN A 161 8.21 -2.48 -9.02
N LEU A 162 8.39 -1.35 -9.70
CA LEU A 162 9.60 -0.54 -9.59
C LEU A 162 9.84 -0.03 -8.17
N GLU A 163 8.79 0.43 -7.49
CA GLU A 163 8.89 0.89 -6.10
C GLU A 163 9.21 -0.26 -5.13
N ILE A 164 8.58 -1.43 -5.31
CA ILE A 164 8.88 -2.63 -4.52
C ILE A 164 10.34 -3.07 -4.73
N ASP A 165 10.81 -3.12 -5.98
CA ASP A 165 12.17 -3.51 -6.31
C ASP A 165 13.20 -2.58 -5.65
N ARG A 166 12.94 -1.25 -5.63
CA ARG A 166 13.77 -0.26 -4.92
C ARG A 166 13.85 -0.55 -3.41
N LEU A 167 12.71 -0.85 -2.78
CA LEU A 167 12.67 -1.17 -1.35
C LEU A 167 13.42 -2.47 -1.02
N LEU A 168 13.29 -3.49 -1.86
CA LEU A 168 14.01 -4.74 -1.69
C LEU A 168 15.51 -4.59 -1.89
N ALA A 169 15.94 -3.79 -2.88
CA ALA A 169 17.36 -3.48 -3.12
C ALA A 169 18.00 -2.70 -1.94
N GLY A 170 17.25 -1.81 -1.30
CA GLY A 170 17.71 -1.06 -0.12
C GLY A 170 17.96 -1.92 1.11
N LYS A 171 17.34 -3.10 1.22
CA LYS A 171 17.57 -4.09 2.30
C LYS A 171 18.91 -4.85 2.13
N SER A 172 19.42 -4.97 0.91
CA SER A 172 20.62 -5.75 0.60
C SER A 172 21.94 -5.05 0.99
N LYS A 173 21.90 -3.79 1.45
CA LYS A 173 23.09 -2.96 1.73
C LYS A 173 23.39 -2.73 3.21
N LYS A 174 22.85 -3.56 4.12
CA LYS A 174 23.16 -3.51 5.56
C LYS A 174 23.88 -4.75 6.04
#